data_5e5684798abb2d027130974e8b6e557f
#
_entry.id   5e5684798abb2d027130974e8b6e557f
#
_cell.length_a   1.000
_cell.length_b   1.000
_cell.length_c   1.000
_cell.angle_alpha   90.00
_cell.angle_beta   90.00
_cell.angle_gamma   90.00
#
_symmetry.space_group_name_H-M   'P 1'
#
loop_
_entity.id
_entity.type
_entity.pdbx_description
1 polymer ?
#
loop_
_entity_poly.entity_id
_entity_poly.type
_entity_poly.pdbx_seq_one_letter_code
_entity_poly.pdbx_strand_id
1 'polypeptide(L)'
;MNVAKWKDVWSRFSGRGTYPHELAAMLLFPLRRIVFSPEQLVRHLHLTRTSRVLEVGPGPGFFSIDVARAIPQGRLELVDIQAEMLQKARGRLRRAGVRNAGYTQANAVALPFRSGAFDVVFLVAVLGEVRDPQACLASIADVLRPGGLLSVAELPGDPDAVTEEQLRTLAQSSGLEFVDSLTVSRRGFLASFRRARSSEPSTLDVGPRERLALRRLIRT
;
A
#
# COMPACT_ATOMS: atom_id res chain seq x y z
N MET A 1 30.97 -8.45 18.56
CA MET A 1 29.87 -8.45 17.53
C MET A 1 30.11 -9.65 16.63
N ASN A 2 29.15 -10.57 16.51
CA ASN A 2 29.40 -11.92 15.96
C ASN A 2 29.43 -11.90 14.41
N VAL A 3 30.52 -12.33 13.80
CA VAL A 3 30.75 -12.37 12.32
C VAL A 3 29.67 -13.18 11.59
N ALA A 4 29.14 -14.24 12.22
CA ALA A 4 28.05 -15.06 11.67
C ALA A 4 26.76 -14.25 11.48
N LYS A 5 26.43 -13.34 12.38
CA LYS A 5 25.26 -12.46 12.29
C LYS A 5 25.36 -11.49 11.10
N TRP A 6 26.57 -10.99 10.81
CA TRP A 6 26.81 -10.10 9.67
C TRP A 6 26.74 -10.82 8.32
N LYS A 7 27.20 -12.07 8.25
CA LYS A 7 27.05 -12.89 7.03
C LYS A 7 25.57 -13.16 6.71
N ASP A 8 24.75 -13.41 7.72
CA ASP A 8 23.31 -13.59 7.57
C ASP A 8 22.60 -12.29 7.14
N VAL A 9 22.98 -11.15 7.72
CA VAL A 9 22.48 -9.82 7.31
C VAL A 9 22.84 -9.53 5.83
N TRP A 10 24.09 -9.81 5.44
CA TRP A 10 24.55 -9.63 4.07
C TRP A 10 23.87 -10.57 3.08
N SER A 11 23.62 -11.83 3.43
CA SER A 11 22.92 -12.78 2.57
C SER A 11 21.46 -12.37 2.33
N ARG A 12 20.81 -11.78 3.33
CA ARG A 12 19.45 -11.22 3.20
C ARG A 12 19.43 -9.92 2.38
N PHE A 13 20.49 -9.13 2.43
CA PHE A 13 20.63 -7.91 1.63
C PHE A 13 20.94 -8.20 0.14
N SER A 14 21.65 -9.29 -0.17
CA SER A 14 22.06 -9.67 -1.53
C SER A 14 21.18 -10.73 -2.16
N GLY A 15 20.18 -11.28 -1.47
CA GLY A 15 19.24 -12.30 -1.94
C GLY A 15 17.80 -11.81 -1.99
N ARG A 16 16.93 -12.55 -2.67
CA ARG A 16 15.48 -12.32 -2.67
C ARG A 16 14.93 -12.51 -1.27
N GLY A 17 14.71 -11.43 -0.54
CA GLY A 17 14.18 -11.51 0.82
C GLY A 17 13.94 -10.15 1.45
N THR A 18 13.22 -10.15 2.58
CA THR A 18 12.86 -8.94 3.34
C THR A 18 14.10 -8.17 3.79
N TYR A 19 14.10 -6.85 3.60
CA TYR A 19 15.21 -5.97 3.97
C TYR A 19 15.59 -6.13 5.46
N PRO A 20 16.89 -6.32 5.79
CA PRO A 20 17.33 -6.52 7.16
C PRO A 20 17.03 -5.32 8.06
N HIS A 21 16.28 -5.52 9.13
CA HIS A 21 15.92 -4.46 10.08
C HIS A 21 17.14 -3.83 10.79
N GLU A 22 18.27 -4.53 10.83
CA GLU A 22 19.55 -4.04 11.35
C GLU A 22 20.07 -2.86 10.52
N LEU A 23 19.78 -2.84 9.22
CA LEU A 23 20.18 -1.79 8.27
C LEU A 23 19.11 -0.68 8.12
N ALA A 24 18.05 -0.71 8.93
CA ALA A 24 16.94 0.25 8.85
C ALA A 24 17.37 1.72 8.89
N ALA A 25 18.52 2.05 9.53
CA ALA A 25 19.06 3.41 9.55
C ALA A 25 19.43 3.91 8.14
N MET A 26 19.83 3.00 7.23
CA MET A 26 20.12 3.34 5.83
C MET A 26 18.86 3.76 5.08
N LEU A 27 17.68 3.22 5.44
CA LEU A 27 16.40 3.61 4.87
C LEU A 27 15.97 5.03 5.25
N LEU A 28 16.59 5.63 6.28
CA LEU A 28 16.36 7.01 6.73
C LEU A 28 17.38 8.00 6.17
N PHE A 29 18.33 7.56 5.31
CA PHE A 29 19.39 8.42 4.81
C PHE A 29 18.83 9.62 4.03
N PRO A 30 19.32 10.86 4.25
CA PRO A 30 18.74 12.09 3.69
C PRO A 30 18.67 12.10 2.16
N LEU A 31 19.59 11.41 1.47
CA LEU A 31 19.60 11.30 0.00
C LEU A 31 18.33 10.66 -0.56
N ARG A 32 17.61 9.84 0.20
CA ARG A 32 16.31 9.29 -0.22
C ARG A 32 15.25 10.39 -0.45
N ARG A 33 15.31 11.49 0.33
CA ARG A 33 14.42 12.64 0.13
C ARG A 33 14.69 13.38 -1.19
N ILE A 34 15.89 13.27 -1.74
CA ILE A 34 16.26 13.87 -3.03
C ILE A 34 15.69 13.04 -4.18
N VAL A 35 15.65 11.72 -4.01
CA VAL A 35 15.13 10.79 -5.05
C VAL A 35 13.60 10.77 -5.06
N PHE A 36 12.97 10.68 -3.87
CA PHE A 36 11.52 10.67 -3.72
C PHE A 36 11.13 11.26 -2.36
N SER A 37 10.53 12.45 -2.38
CA SER A 37 10.21 13.16 -1.14
C SER A 37 8.86 12.73 -0.56
N PRO A 38 8.69 12.76 0.78
CA PRO A 38 7.40 12.53 1.42
C PRO A 38 6.31 13.48 0.92
N GLU A 39 6.66 14.72 0.59
CA GLU A 39 5.72 15.72 0.07
C GLU A 39 5.21 15.34 -1.33
N GLN A 40 6.07 14.75 -2.18
CA GLN A 40 5.64 14.23 -3.49
C GLN A 40 4.67 13.08 -3.32
N LEU A 41 4.96 12.13 -2.42
CA LEU A 41 4.05 11.03 -2.11
C LEU A 41 2.70 11.55 -1.63
N VAL A 42 2.68 12.42 -0.60
CA VAL A 42 1.44 12.95 -0.01
C VAL A 42 0.57 13.64 -1.07
N ARG A 43 1.17 14.43 -1.98
CA ARG A 43 0.41 15.05 -3.07
C ARG A 43 -0.24 14.02 -4.01
N HIS A 44 0.49 12.94 -4.30
CA HIS A 44 0.02 11.90 -5.23
C HIS A 44 -1.04 10.96 -4.62
N LEU A 45 -1.06 10.82 -3.29
CA LEU A 45 -2.04 10.01 -2.59
C LEU A 45 -3.45 10.62 -2.55
N HIS A 46 -3.65 11.88 -2.99
CA HIS A 46 -4.94 12.58 -3.01
C HIS A 46 -5.73 12.47 -1.68
N LEU A 47 -5.03 12.65 -0.56
CA LEU A 47 -5.59 12.46 0.77
C LEU A 47 -6.58 13.55 1.14
N THR A 48 -7.63 13.17 1.87
CA THR A 48 -8.49 14.08 2.61
C THR A 48 -8.10 14.08 4.08
N ARG A 49 -8.52 15.08 4.85
CA ARG A 49 -8.20 15.17 6.30
C ARG A 49 -8.71 13.98 7.12
N THR A 50 -9.71 13.26 6.61
CA THR A 50 -10.39 12.13 7.26
C THR A 50 -10.04 10.78 6.66
N SER A 51 -9.13 10.71 5.68
CA SER A 51 -8.78 9.46 4.99
C SER A 51 -8.31 8.38 5.94
N ARG A 52 -8.73 7.16 5.67
CA ARG A 52 -8.20 5.93 6.29
C ARG A 52 -7.15 5.36 5.36
N VAL A 53 -5.91 5.37 5.79
CA VAL A 53 -4.74 5.03 4.97
C VAL A 53 -4.05 3.81 5.55
N LEU A 54 -3.64 2.88 4.68
CA LEU A 54 -2.77 1.76 5.00
C LEU A 54 -1.40 1.96 4.33
N GLU A 55 -0.34 1.89 5.10
CA GLU A 55 1.05 1.80 4.64
C GLU A 55 1.52 0.36 4.80
N VAL A 56 1.86 -0.30 3.70
CA VAL A 56 2.41 -1.66 3.71
C VAL A 56 3.92 -1.58 3.57
N GLY A 57 4.66 -2.21 4.50
CA GLY A 57 6.12 -2.16 4.56
C GLY A 57 6.67 -0.77 4.91
N PRO A 58 6.21 -0.13 6.01
CA PRO A 58 6.67 1.22 6.38
C PRO A 58 8.16 1.29 6.72
N GLY A 59 8.79 0.13 6.95
CA GLY A 59 10.12 0.08 7.49
C GLY A 59 10.23 0.90 8.79
N PRO A 60 11.25 1.77 8.95
CA PRO A 60 11.36 2.63 10.13
C PRO A 60 10.44 3.87 10.09
N GLY A 61 9.45 3.94 9.19
CA GLY A 61 8.47 5.02 9.11
C GLY A 61 8.98 6.31 8.45
N PHE A 62 9.65 6.19 7.30
CA PHE A 62 10.20 7.36 6.60
C PHE A 62 9.11 8.27 6.05
N PHE A 63 8.09 7.71 5.40
CA PHE A 63 6.96 8.45 4.81
C PHE A 63 5.79 8.62 5.79
N SER A 64 5.69 7.76 6.78
CA SER A 64 4.55 7.64 7.68
C SER A 64 4.21 8.92 8.44
N ILE A 65 5.21 9.73 8.83
CA ILE A 65 5.00 10.97 9.60
C ILE A 65 4.24 11.99 8.76
N ASP A 66 4.67 12.20 7.51
CA ASP A 66 4.10 13.22 6.64
C ASP A 66 2.70 12.82 6.17
N VAL A 67 2.49 11.52 5.89
CA VAL A 67 1.17 10.96 5.59
C VAL A 67 0.21 11.12 6.80
N ALA A 68 0.64 10.76 8.02
CA ALA A 68 -0.19 10.89 9.20
C ALA A 68 -0.57 12.36 9.49
N ARG A 69 0.33 13.31 9.25
CA ARG A 69 0.05 14.75 9.38
C ARG A 69 -0.91 15.28 8.34
N ALA A 70 -0.94 14.70 7.13
CA ALA A 70 -1.86 15.07 6.08
C ALA A 70 -3.32 14.66 6.39
N ILE A 71 -3.53 13.69 7.29
CA ILE A 71 -4.84 13.13 7.65
C ILE A 71 -5.16 13.31 9.15
N PRO A 72 -5.17 14.54 9.69
CA PRO A 72 -5.25 14.79 11.15
C PRO A 72 -6.55 14.29 11.80
N GLN A 73 -7.61 14.08 11.04
CA GLN A 73 -8.91 13.54 11.48
C GLN A 73 -9.15 12.12 10.98
N GLY A 74 -8.21 11.60 10.20
CA GLY A 74 -8.18 10.24 9.66
C GLY A 74 -7.31 9.32 10.51
N ARG A 75 -6.95 8.18 9.92
CA ARG A 75 -6.09 7.18 10.57
C ARG A 75 -5.11 6.57 9.58
N LEU A 76 -3.84 6.50 9.97
CA LEU A 76 -2.79 5.74 9.29
C LEU A 76 -2.60 4.41 10.00
N GLU A 77 -2.71 3.30 9.28
CA GLU A 77 -2.33 1.98 9.77
C GLU A 77 -1.02 1.56 9.08
N LEU A 78 -0.05 1.08 9.85
CA LEU A 78 1.24 0.60 9.38
C LEU A 78 1.29 -0.92 9.52
N VAL A 79 1.54 -1.62 8.41
CA VAL A 79 1.70 -3.08 8.40
C VAL A 79 3.09 -3.46 7.94
N ASP A 80 3.76 -4.28 8.73
CA ASP A 80 5.05 -4.86 8.39
C ASP A 80 5.11 -6.31 8.90
N ILE A 81 5.85 -7.15 8.19
CA ILE A 81 6.09 -8.52 8.63
C ILE A 81 7.10 -8.55 9.79
N GLN A 82 7.95 -7.53 9.90
CA GLN A 82 8.98 -7.37 10.94
C GLN A 82 8.47 -6.49 12.09
N ALA A 83 8.28 -7.08 13.26
CA ALA A 83 7.89 -6.35 14.47
C ALA A 83 8.89 -5.25 14.85
N GLU A 84 10.18 -5.48 14.58
CA GLU A 84 11.29 -4.55 14.86
C GLU A 84 11.15 -3.27 14.01
N MET A 85 10.71 -3.37 12.76
CA MET A 85 10.45 -2.21 11.90
C MET A 85 9.29 -1.39 12.47
N LEU A 86 8.18 -2.04 12.85
CA LEU A 86 7.04 -1.38 13.48
C LEU A 86 7.42 -0.68 14.80
N GLN A 87 8.29 -1.29 15.62
CA GLN A 87 8.78 -0.66 16.85
C GLN A 87 9.61 0.60 16.55
N LYS A 88 10.47 0.57 15.54
CA LYS A 88 11.24 1.75 15.09
C LYS A 88 10.33 2.85 14.55
N ALA A 89 9.37 2.50 13.69
CA ALA A 89 8.38 3.42 13.15
C ALA A 89 7.56 4.06 14.30
N ARG A 90 7.03 3.25 15.22
CA ARG A 90 6.26 3.72 16.39
C ARG A 90 7.06 4.71 17.25
N GLY A 91 8.31 4.39 17.55
CA GLY A 91 9.19 5.28 18.32
C GLY A 91 9.43 6.61 17.61
N ARG A 92 9.58 6.58 16.27
CA ARG A 92 9.80 7.77 15.44
C ARG A 92 8.55 8.63 15.34
N LEU A 93 7.38 8.04 15.03
CA LEU A 93 6.11 8.75 14.93
C LEU A 93 5.73 9.38 16.26
N ARG A 94 5.92 8.66 17.38
CA ARG A 94 5.67 9.22 18.73
C ARG A 94 6.54 10.44 19.02
N ARG A 95 7.84 10.40 18.69
CA ARG A 95 8.74 11.57 18.86
C ARG A 95 8.32 12.76 17.99
N ALA A 96 7.70 12.50 16.83
CA ALA A 96 7.17 13.52 15.94
C ALA A 96 5.77 14.03 16.34
N GLY A 97 5.21 13.56 17.46
CA GLY A 97 3.90 13.98 17.99
C GLY A 97 2.70 13.36 17.25
N VAL A 98 2.91 12.33 16.40
CA VAL A 98 1.82 11.64 15.68
C VAL A 98 1.04 10.76 16.66
N ARG A 99 -0.31 10.90 16.64
CA ARG A 99 -1.24 10.17 17.53
C ARG A 99 -2.29 9.36 16.78
N ASN A 100 -2.43 9.57 15.48
CA ASN A 100 -3.43 8.94 14.61
C ASN A 100 -2.88 7.76 13.81
N ALA A 101 -1.85 7.08 14.33
CA ALA A 101 -1.24 5.90 13.70
C ALA A 101 -1.51 4.61 14.50
N GLY A 102 -1.78 3.50 13.78
CA GLY A 102 -1.83 2.13 14.28
C GLY A 102 -0.68 1.29 13.74
N TYR A 103 -0.45 0.11 14.33
CA TYR A 103 0.69 -0.77 13.99
C TYR A 103 0.26 -2.23 14.08
N THR A 104 0.29 -2.93 12.97
CA THR A 104 -0.14 -4.31 12.84
C THR A 104 0.97 -5.16 12.24
N GLN A 105 1.43 -6.18 12.96
CA GLN A 105 2.35 -7.15 12.40
C GLN A 105 1.57 -8.17 11.58
N ALA A 106 1.79 -8.19 10.25
CA ALA A 106 1.15 -9.14 9.36
C ALA A 106 1.93 -9.30 8.04
N ASN A 107 1.61 -10.37 7.31
CA ASN A 107 2.08 -10.57 5.95
C ASN A 107 1.16 -9.84 4.97
N ALA A 108 1.73 -9.10 4.02
CA ALA A 108 0.99 -8.36 3.01
C ALA A 108 0.12 -9.24 2.09
N VAL A 109 0.42 -10.53 1.96
CA VAL A 109 -0.39 -11.47 1.17
C VAL A 109 -1.70 -11.89 1.86
N ALA A 110 -1.87 -11.55 3.16
CA ALA A 110 -3.07 -11.83 3.95
C ALA A 110 -3.27 -10.74 5.01
N LEU A 111 -3.72 -9.58 4.59
CA LEU A 111 -3.93 -8.42 5.45
C LEU A 111 -5.10 -8.65 6.41
N PRO A 112 -4.93 -8.50 7.74
CA PRO A 112 -5.93 -8.85 8.74
C PRO A 112 -6.96 -7.73 8.96
N PHE A 113 -7.46 -7.14 7.88
CA PHE A 113 -8.46 -6.09 7.94
C PHE A 113 -9.73 -6.50 7.20
N ARG A 114 -10.84 -5.89 7.58
CA ARG A 114 -12.11 -6.10 6.87
C ARG A 114 -12.04 -5.58 5.44
N SER A 115 -12.79 -6.18 4.52
CA SER A 115 -12.96 -5.67 3.16
C SER A 115 -13.42 -4.21 3.18
N GLY A 116 -12.85 -3.40 2.30
CA GLY A 116 -13.19 -1.98 2.17
C GLY A 116 -12.80 -1.09 3.37
N ALA A 117 -11.84 -1.52 4.19
CA ALA A 117 -11.43 -0.77 5.38
C ALA A 117 -10.74 0.56 5.07
N PHE A 118 -10.07 0.70 3.92
CA PHE A 118 -9.20 1.83 3.62
C PHE A 118 -9.62 2.59 2.37
N ASP A 119 -9.43 3.91 2.41
CA ASP A 119 -9.62 4.81 1.27
C ASP A 119 -8.40 4.78 0.34
N VAL A 120 -7.21 4.67 0.93
CA VAL A 120 -5.92 4.65 0.24
C VAL A 120 -5.02 3.58 0.85
N VAL A 121 -4.33 2.82 0.01
CA VAL A 121 -3.20 1.95 0.38
C VAL A 121 -1.98 2.38 -0.40
N PHE A 122 -0.81 2.39 0.24
CA PHE A 122 0.44 2.66 -0.48
C PHE A 122 1.60 1.77 0.01
N LEU A 123 2.55 1.56 -0.93
CA LEU A 123 3.79 0.82 -0.72
C LEU A 123 4.93 1.61 -1.38
N VAL A 124 6.10 1.62 -0.75
CA VAL A 124 7.31 2.26 -1.32
C VAL A 124 8.49 1.30 -1.20
N ALA A 125 8.95 0.77 -2.32
CA ALA A 125 10.03 -0.22 -2.42
C ALA A 125 9.76 -1.46 -1.54
N VAL A 126 8.63 -2.11 -1.76
CA VAL A 126 8.17 -3.26 -0.96
C VAL A 126 7.69 -4.41 -1.83
N LEU A 127 7.02 -4.12 -2.96
CA LEU A 127 6.34 -5.17 -3.73
C LEU A 127 7.32 -6.22 -4.27
N GLY A 128 8.52 -5.79 -4.67
CA GLY A 128 9.58 -6.68 -5.14
C GLY A 128 10.11 -7.64 -4.06
N GLU A 129 10.04 -7.26 -2.78
CA GLU A 129 10.46 -8.11 -1.65
C GLU A 129 9.39 -9.16 -1.30
N VAL A 130 8.17 -9.02 -1.80
CA VAL A 130 7.06 -9.95 -1.50
C VAL A 130 7.19 -11.19 -2.37
N ARG A 131 7.18 -12.37 -1.75
CA ARG A 131 7.31 -13.67 -2.47
C ARG A 131 6.20 -13.92 -3.48
N ASP A 132 4.99 -13.45 -3.18
CA ASP A 132 3.81 -13.58 -4.04
C ASP A 132 3.18 -12.18 -4.23
N PRO A 133 3.69 -11.38 -5.20
CA PRO A 133 3.16 -10.05 -5.49
C PRO A 133 1.68 -10.08 -5.92
N GLN A 134 1.24 -11.14 -6.59
CA GLN A 134 -0.15 -11.30 -7.01
C GLN A 134 -1.08 -11.44 -5.81
N ALA A 135 -0.76 -12.32 -4.86
CA ALA A 135 -1.54 -12.47 -3.63
C ALA A 135 -1.51 -11.19 -2.78
N CYS A 136 -0.39 -10.48 -2.76
CA CYS A 136 -0.28 -9.17 -2.08
C CYS A 136 -1.27 -8.15 -2.68
N LEU A 137 -1.28 -7.98 -3.99
CA LEU A 137 -2.18 -7.03 -4.67
C LEU A 137 -3.65 -7.44 -4.53
N ALA A 138 -3.97 -8.73 -4.56
CA ALA A 138 -5.31 -9.23 -4.29
C ALA A 138 -5.77 -8.93 -2.85
N SER A 139 -4.89 -9.14 -1.87
CA SER A 139 -5.14 -8.80 -0.45
C SER A 139 -5.35 -7.29 -0.25
N ILE A 140 -4.54 -6.47 -0.94
CA ILE A 140 -4.68 -5.00 -0.93
C ILE A 140 -6.01 -4.58 -1.59
N ALA A 141 -6.36 -5.16 -2.73
CA ALA A 141 -7.61 -4.87 -3.41
C ALA A 141 -8.82 -5.17 -2.52
N ASP A 142 -8.79 -6.25 -1.73
CA ASP A 142 -9.87 -6.58 -0.81
C ASP A 142 -10.03 -5.52 0.30
N VAL A 143 -8.96 -5.08 0.94
CA VAL A 143 -9.04 -4.11 2.04
C VAL A 143 -9.28 -2.67 1.58
N LEU A 144 -9.06 -2.34 0.30
CA LEU A 144 -9.46 -1.06 -0.30
C LEU A 144 -10.98 -1.00 -0.47
N ARG A 145 -11.61 0.14 -0.18
CA ARG A 145 -13.01 0.36 -0.54
C ARG A 145 -13.20 0.40 -2.07
N PRO A 146 -14.40 0.12 -2.61
CA PRO A 146 -14.70 0.36 -4.01
C PRO A 146 -14.36 1.80 -4.41
N GLY A 147 -13.59 1.98 -5.48
CA GLY A 147 -13.04 3.28 -5.91
C GLY A 147 -11.90 3.81 -5.05
N GLY A 148 -11.40 3.05 -4.07
CA GLY A 148 -10.21 3.40 -3.28
C GLY A 148 -8.92 3.36 -4.12
N LEU A 149 -7.90 4.08 -3.67
CA LEU A 149 -6.64 4.26 -4.39
C LEU A 149 -5.54 3.35 -3.82
N LEU A 150 -4.86 2.62 -4.69
CA LEU A 150 -3.57 2.02 -4.44
C LEU A 150 -2.49 2.87 -5.09
N SER A 151 -1.40 3.18 -4.37
CA SER A 151 -0.19 3.77 -4.94
C SER A 151 1.03 2.91 -4.62
N VAL A 152 1.77 2.53 -5.65
CA VAL A 152 2.98 1.71 -5.55
C VAL A 152 4.16 2.50 -6.11
N ALA A 153 5.17 2.72 -5.29
CA ALA A 153 6.42 3.33 -5.72
C ALA A 153 7.55 2.30 -5.69
N GLU A 154 8.27 2.19 -6.80
CA GLU A 154 9.53 1.47 -6.87
C GLU A 154 10.68 2.46 -7.04
N LEU A 155 11.74 2.26 -6.28
CA LEU A 155 12.86 3.20 -6.22
C LEU A 155 14.10 2.62 -6.92
N PRO A 156 14.99 3.48 -7.48
CA PRO A 156 16.21 3.01 -8.12
C PRO A 156 17.16 2.37 -7.12
N GLY A 157 17.83 1.30 -7.57
CA GLY A 157 18.83 0.58 -6.76
C GLY A 157 18.27 -0.57 -5.94
N ASP A 158 16.97 -0.84 -6.01
CA ASP A 158 16.37 -2.06 -5.49
C ASP A 158 16.54 -3.18 -6.54
N PRO A 159 17.32 -4.24 -6.25
CA PRO A 159 17.55 -5.32 -7.19
C PRO A 159 16.30 -6.17 -7.46
N ASP A 160 15.34 -6.15 -6.54
CA ASP A 160 14.11 -6.94 -6.62
C ASP A 160 12.92 -6.11 -7.12
N ALA A 161 13.13 -4.81 -7.47
CA ALA A 161 12.07 -3.92 -7.93
C ALA A 161 11.32 -4.50 -9.14
N VAL A 162 9.98 -4.47 -9.07
CA VAL A 162 9.13 -4.81 -10.20
C VAL A 162 9.14 -3.68 -11.23
N THR A 163 9.01 -4.01 -12.51
CA THR A 163 8.84 -2.99 -13.54
C THR A 163 7.40 -2.44 -13.52
N GLU A 164 7.21 -1.23 -14.05
CA GLU A 164 5.87 -0.64 -14.16
C GLU A 164 4.92 -1.51 -14.99
N GLU A 165 5.42 -2.13 -16.06
CA GLU A 165 4.64 -3.05 -16.92
C GLU A 165 4.19 -4.30 -16.16
N GLN A 166 5.13 -4.93 -15.41
CA GLN A 166 4.82 -6.06 -14.54
C GLN A 166 3.76 -5.69 -13.49
N LEU A 167 3.94 -4.53 -12.84
CA LEU A 167 2.99 -4.03 -11.85
C LEU A 167 1.60 -3.83 -12.44
N ARG A 168 1.49 -3.23 -13.64
CA ARG A 168 0.20 -3.02 -14.33
C ARG A 168 -0.51 -4.35 -14.61
N THR A 169 0.22 -5.36 -15.09
CA THR A 169 -0.32 -6.70 -15.36
C THR A 169 -0.85 -7.36 -14.09
N LEU A 170 -0.06 -7.35 -13.01
CA LEU A 170 -0.43 -7.92 -11.72
C LEU A 170 -1.64 -7.18 -11.09
N ALA A 171 -1.65 -5.85 -11.17
CA ALA A 171 -2.73 -5.03 -10.64
C ALA A 171 -4.06 -5.30 -11.36
N GLN A 172 -4.03 -5.36 -12.69
CA GLN A 172 -5.21 -5.66 -13.50
C GLN A 172 -5.82 -7.01 -13.14
N SER A 173 -4.98 -8.04 -12.96
CA SER A 173 -5.42 -9.38 -12.53
C SER A 173 -6.04 -9.40 -11.13
N SER A 174 -5.81 -8.35 -10.34
CA SER A 174 -6.36 -8.17 -8.97
C SER A 174 -7.59 -7.24 -8.93
N GLY A 175 -8.15 -6.84 -10.09
CA GLY A 175 -9.28 -5.91 -10.16
C GLY A 175 -8.92 -4.46 -9.82
N LEU A 176 -7.67 -4.09 -10.04
CA LEU A 176 -7.14 -2.74 -9.85
C LEU A 176 -6.90 -2.09 -11.22
N GLU A 177 -7.63 -1.01 -11.49
CA GLU A 177 -7.56 -0.27 -12.76
C GLU A 177 -6.47 0.80 -12.68
N PHE A 178 -5.61 0.87 -13.69
CA PHE A 178 -4.56 1.89 -13.77
C PHE A 178 -5.16 3.29 -13.87
N VAL A 179 -4.59 4.23 -13.10
CA VAL A 179 -5.00 5.65 -13.09
C VAL A 179 -3.95 6.52 -13.76
N ASP A 180 -2.76 6.54 -13.18
CA ASP A 180 -1.63 7.35 -13.66
C ASP A 180 -0.29 6.80 -13.15
N SER A 181 0.80 7.35 -13.67
CA SER A 181 2.14 7.15 -13.12
C SER A 181 2.99 8.40 -13.22
N LEU A 182 3.91 8.53 -12.26
CA LEU A 182 4.90 9.59 -12.18
C LEU A 182 6.30 8.97 -12.19
N THR A 183 7.16 9.41 -13.09
CA THR A 183 8.59 9.07 -13.05
C THR A 183 9.25 9.85 -11.91
N VAL A 184 9.75 9.12 -10.90
CA VAL A 184 10.44 9.72 -9.74
C VAL A 184 11.95 9.80 -9.93
N SER A 185 12.50 8.98 -10.86
CA SER A 185 13.93 9.00 -11.27
C SER A 185 14.13 8.18 -12.53
N ARG A 186 15.39 8.08 -13.04
CA ARG A 186 15.71 7.28 -14.25
C ARG A 186 15.21 5.82 -14.23
N ARG A 187 15.02 5.22 -13.04
CA ARG A 187 14.58 3.83 -12.85
C ARG A 187 13.54 3.68 -11.75
N GLY A 188 12.97 4.79 -11.27
CA GLY A 188 11.94 4.78 -10.24
C GLY A 188 10.66 5.40 -10.75
N PHE A 189 9.54 4.84 -10.32
CA PHE A 189 8.22 5.31 -10.65
C PHE A 189 7.29 5.26 -9.43
N LEU A 190 6.21 5.99 -9.50
CA LEU A 190 5.07 5.93 -8.59
C LEU A 190 3.83 5.73 -9.47
N ALA A 191 3.21 4.56 -9.43
CA ALA A 191 2.02 4.25 -10.19
C ALA A 191 0.81 4.12 -9.28
N SER A 192 -0.34 4.62 -9.75
CA SER A 192 -1.60 4.59 -9.03
C SER A 192 -2.63 3.76 -9.75
N PHE A 193 -3.41 3.06 -8.94
CA PHE A 193 -4.49 2.18 -9.39
C PHE A 193 -5.73 2.45 -8.54
N ARG A 194 -6.89 2.19 -9.09
CA ARG A 194 -8.17 2.31 -8.40
C ARG A 194 -8.85 0.95 -8.31
N ARG A 195 -9.32 0.58 -7.12
CA ARG A 195 -10.20 -0.59 -7.01
C ARG A 195 -11.44 -0.35 -7.85
N ALA A 196 -11.75 -1.28 -8.77
CA ALA A 196 -12.96 -1.22 -9.56
C ALA A 196 -14.18 -1.02 -8.63
N ARG A 197 -15.07 -0.13 -9.00
CA ARG A 197 -16.38 -0.07 -8.35
C ARG A 197 -17.09 -1.36 -8.78
N SER A 198 -17.51 -2.19 -7.82
CA SER A 198 -18.48 -3.24 -8.17
C SER A 198 -19.59 -2.52 -8.96
N SER A 199 -19.72 -2.87 -10.25
CA SER A 199 -20.92 -2.50 -10.96
C SER A 199 -22.06 -3.00 -10.08
N GLU A 200 -22.85 -2.09 -9.48
CA GLU A 200 -24.18 -2.50 -9.07
C GLU A 200 -24.75 -3.25 -10.28
N PRO A 201 -25.33 -4.46 -10.08
CA PRO A 201 -26.02 -5.09 -11.19
C PRO A 201 -26.93 -3.97 -11.69
N SER A 202 -26.67 -3.53 -12.94
CA SER A 202 -27.56 -2.62 -13.63
C SER A 202 -28.93 -3.17 -13.30
N THR A 203 -29.73 -2.41 -12.53
CA THR A 203 -31.14 -2.73 -12.38
C THR A 203 -31.58 -2.86 -13.81
N LEU A 204 -31.70 -4.13 -14.24
CA LEU A 204 -32.20 -4.45 -15.55
C LEU A 204 -33.31 -3.45 -15.78
N ASP A 205 -33.21 -2.66 -16.83
CA ASP A 205 -34.29 -1.81 -17.29
C ASP A 205 -35.45 -2.75 -17.66
N VAL A 206 -36.06 -3.24 -16.57
CA VAL A 206 -37.27 -4.07 -16.68
C VAL A 206 -38.31 -3.12 -17.13
N GLY A 207 -38.55 -3.15 -18.42
CA GLY A 207 -39.50 -2.29 -19.10
C GLY A 207 -40.83 -2.26 -18.35
N PRO A 208 -41.61 -1.19 -18.49
CA PRO A 208 -42.89 -0.99 -17.73
C PRO A 208 -43.82 -2.20 -17.73
N ARG A 209 -43.74 -3.06 -18.77
CA ARG A 209 -44.56 -4.29 -18.93
C ARG A 209 -44.11 -5.44 -18.01
N GLU A 210 -42.81 -5.58 -17.73
CA GLU A 210 -42.30 -6.65 -16.85
C GLU A 210 -42.46 -6.30 -15.36
N ARG A 211 -42.45 -5.01 -15.00
CA ARG A 211 -42.78 -4.55 -13.62
C ARG A 211 -44.22 -4.88 -13.21
N LEU A 212 -45.16 -4.91 -14.18
CA LEU A 212 -46.55 -5.28 -13.93
C LEU A 212 -46.71 -6.79 -13.70
N ALA A 213 -45.91 -7.63 -14.36
CA ALA A 213 -45.93 -9.08 -14.21
C ALA A 213 -45.40 -9.53 -12.86
N LEU A 214 -44.32 -8.93 -12.37
CA LEU A 214 -43.71 -9.23 -11.03
C LEU A 214 -44.64 -8.81 -9.88
N ARG A 215 -45.43 -7.74 -10.01
CA ARG A 215 -46.41 -7.33 -8.98
C ARG A 215 -47.62 -8.26 -8.87
N ARG A 216 -47.90 -9.08 -9.90
CA ARG A 216 -49.01 -10.08 -9.87
C ARG A 216 -48.61 -11.38 -9.20
N LEU A 217 -47.32 -11.73 -9.17
CA LEU A 217 -46.78 -12.96 -8.57
C LEU A 217 -46.59 -12.87 -7.02
N ILE A 218 -46.64 -11.68 -6.44
CA ILE A 218 -46.45 -11.46 -4.99
C ILE A 218 -47.79 -11.32 -4.24
N ARG A 219 -48.94 -11.50 -4.93
CA ARG A 219 -50.30 -11.35 -4.34
C ARG A 219 -51.15 -12.63 -4.42
N THR A 220 -50.51 -13.82 -4.43
CA THR A 220 -51.21 -15.11 -4.22
C THR A 220 -50.67 -15.81 -2.99
#